data_4c472b363afb7c7e5e73b87dc76ef475
#
_entry.id   4c472b363afb7c7e5e73b87dc76ef475
#
_cell.length_a   1.000
_cell.length_b   1.000
_cell.length_c   1.000
_cell.angle_alpha   90.00
_cell.angle_beta   90.00
_cell.angle_gamma   90.00
#
_symmetry.space_group_name_H-M   'P 1'
#
loop_
_entity.id
_entity.type
_entity.pdbx_description
1 polymer ?
#
loop_
_entity_poly.entity_id
_entity_poly.type
_entity_poly.pdbx_seq_one_letter_code
_entity_poly.pdbx_strand_id
1 'polypeptide(L)'
;MEKLKIMVVFGTRPEAIKMAPLVLELQKQKEVIETITVVTAQHRQMLDQVLETFNIVPDYDLDIMGKSQTLLDITSKILNQLDPVIKKEKPDMVLVHGDTTTTFAASLVAFYNQVRIGHVEAGLRTFDKYSPYPEEMNRQMTDDLADLYFAPTGESKANILKENHPESSIVVTGNTAIDALKLTVQEDYHHEVLDQLDPAKKVILVTMHRRENQGQPMRAVFGALREMVDQEPTIEVVYPVHLSPAVQEAANDLLGDHDRIHLIEPLDVLDFHNLASRSYFIMSDSGGVQEEAPSLGKPVLVLRDTTERPEGVKAGTLKLVGTDPAVVKSTMTELLSNESLYLQMANARNPYGDGKASERIVQAIKHYFGQGEVAEEFHEGEKE
;
A
#
# COMPACT_ATOMS: atom_id res chain seq x y z
N MET A 1 6.17 25.19 -25.65
CA MET A 1 6.14 23.74 -25.90
C MET A 1 4.75 23.26 -25.57
N GLU A 2 4.22 22.30 -26.31
CA GLU A 2 2.97 21.64 -25.97
C GLU A 2 3.16 20.88 -24.66
N LYS A 3 2.15 20.91 -23.78
CA LYS A 3 2.23 20.20 -22.48
C LYS A 3 2.21 18.70 -22.73
N LEU A 4 2.94 17.96 -21.93
CA LEU A 4 2.80 16.51 -21.88
C LEU A 4 1.45 16.15 -21.28
N LYS A 5 0.71 15.27 -21.93
CA LYS A 5 -0.59 14.82 -21.48
C LYS A 5 -0.45 13.45 -20.83
N ILE A 6 -0.55 13.40 -19.51
CA ILE A 6 -0.37 12.19 -18.70
C ILE A 6 -1.73 11.75 -18.14
N MET A 7 -2.17 10.56 -18.52
CA MET A 7 -3.40 9.95 -18.02
C MET A 7 -3.07 8.96 -16.91
N VAL A 8 -3.72 9.12 -15.77
CA VAL A 8 -3.55 8.23 -14.61
C VAL A 8 -4.82 7.40 -14.44
N VAL A 9 -4.70 6.07 -14.46
CA VAL A 9 -5.85 5.16 -14.40
C VAL A 9 -5.74 4.25 -13.18
N PHE A 10 -6.78 4.23 -12.34
CA PHE A 10 -6.88 3.33 -11.19
C PHE A 10 -8.36 3.04 -10.84
N GLY A 11 -8.62 2.00 -10.05
CA GLY A 11 -10.01 1.59 -9.83
C GLY A 11 -10.35 1.04 -8.46
N THR A 12 -9.35 0.73 -7.63
CA THR A 12 -9.55 0.19 -6.29
C THR A 12 -9.03 1.15 -5.22
N ARG A 13 -9.48 0.95 -3.98
CA ARG A 13 -9.00 1.73 -2.83
C ARG A 13 -7.48 1.68 -2.65
N PRO A 14 -6.82 0.50 -2.68
CA PRO A 14 -5.36 0.44 -2.52
C PRO A 14 -4.61 1.17 -3.64
N GLU A 15 -5.06 1.06 -4.89
CA GLU A 15 -4.48 1.82 -6.00
C GLU A 15 -4.64 3.32 -5.77
N ALA A 16 -5.84 3.77 -5.39
CA ALA A 16 -6.12 5.20 -5.16
C ALA A 16 -5.22 5.80 -4.08
N ILE A 17 -5.01 5.11 -2.96
CA ILE A 17 -4.11 5.56 -1.89
C ILE A 17 -2.70 5.77 -2.42
N LYS A 18 -2.19 4.85 -3.22
CA LYS A 18 -0.82 4.88 -3.76
C LYS A 18 -0.67 5.82 -4.97
N MET A 19 -1.74 6.03 -5.74
CA MET A 19 -1.72 6.91 -6.91
C MET A 19 -2.07 8.37 -6.59
N ALA A 20 -2.78 8.64 -5.50
CA ALA A 20 -3.14 9.99 -5.11
C ALA A 20 -1.93 10.93 -4.96
N PRO A 21 -0.84 10.57 -4.26
CA PRO A 21 0.36 11.40 -4.19
C PRO A 21 0.95 11.72 -5.57
N LEU A 22 0.95 10.73 -6.49
CA LEU A 22 1.45 10.92 -7.85
C LEU A 22 0.55 11.86 -8.66
N VAL A 23 -0.77 11.73 -8.56
CA VAL A 23 -1.72 12.65 -9.20
C VAL A 23 -1.46 14.08 -8.73
N LEU A 24 -1.33 14.29 -7.41
CA LEU A 24 -1.06 15.60 -6.85
C LEU A 24 0.30 16.14 -7.29
N GLU A 25 1.34 15.31 -7.38
CA GLU A 25 2.66 15.72 -7.85
C GLU A 25 2.65 16.12 -9.33
N LEU A 26 1.96 15.36 -10.20
CA LEU A 26 1.73 15.71 -11.60
C LEU A 26 0.98 17.06 -11.73
N GLN A 27 -0.05 17.28 -10.91
CA GLN A 27 -0.84 18.52 -10.92
C GLN A 27 -0.02 19.76 -10.49
N LYS A 28 1.03 19.60 -9.66
CA LYS A 28 1.95 20.69 -9.35
C LYS A 28 2.74 21.15 -10.58
N GLN A 29 2.93 20.28 -11.57
CA GLN A 29 3.66 20.56 -12.81
C GLN A 29 2.76 21.10 -13.93
N LYS A 30 1.62 21.69 -13.61
CA LYS A 30 0.58 22.15 -14.56
C LYS A 30 1.06 23.05 -15.69
N GLU A 31 2.23 23.68 -15.57
CA GLU A 31 2.82 24.51 -16.62
C GLU A 31 3.35 23.66 -17.80
N VAL A 32 3.80 22.40 -17.51
CA VAL A 32 4.41 21.50 -18.48
C VAL A 32 3.69 20.18 -18.65
N ILE A 33 2.82 19.80 -17.68
CA ILE A 33 2.03 18.57 -17.69
C ILE A 33 0.55 18.89 -17.61
N GLU A 34 -0.23 18.27 -18.48
CA GLU A 34 -1.69 18.16 -18.37
C GLU A 34 -2.01 16.79 -17.79
N THR A 35 -2.58 16.76 -16.60
CA THR A 35 -2.92 15.51 -15.90
C THR A 35 -4.37 15.16 -16.12
N ILE A 36 -4.66 13.95 -16.57
CA ILE A 36 -6.02 13.41 -16.73
C ILE A 36 -6.19 12.25 -15.78
N THR A 37 -7.09 12.35 -14.85
CA THR A 37 -7.39 11.31 -13.86
C THR A 37 -8.63 10.53 -14.28
N VAL A 38 -8.45 9.22 -14.47
CA VAL A 38 -9.53 8.30 -14.86
C VAL A 38 -9.69 7.26 -13.77
N VAL A 39 -10.89 7.13 -13.22
CA VAL A 39 -11.22 6.08 -12.27
C VAL A 39 -12.15 5.06 -12.90
N THR A 40 -11.88 3.77 -12.68
CA THR A 40 -12.76 2.71 -13.14
C THR A 40 -13.89 2.43 -12.15
N ALA A 41 -13.72 2.83 -10.90
CA ALA A 41 -14.67 2.62 -9.80
C ALA A 41 -15.07 1.14 -9.64
N GLN A 42 -14.08 0.23 -9.68
CA GLN A 42 -14.28 -1.19 -9.42
C GLN A 42 -14.82 -1.44 -8.00
N HIS A 43 -14.50 -0.55 -7.01
CA HIS A 43 -14.99 -0.56 -5.64
C HIS A 43 -15.47 0.84 -5.25
N ARG A 44 -16.69 1.21 -5.62
CA ARG A 44 -17.23 2.57 -5.59
C ARG A 44 -17.02 3.33 -4.28
N GLN A 45 -17.67 2.90 -3.20
CA GLN A 45 -17.70 3.68 -1.95
C GLN A 45 -16.32 3.86 -1.32
N MET A 46 -15.49 2.82 -1.34
CA MET A 46 -14.14 2.87 -0.76
C MET A 46 -13.18 3.74 -1.58
N LEU A 47 -13.39 3.81 -2.90
CA LEU A 47 -12.63 4.67 -3.79
C LEU A 47 -12.98 6.14 -3.56
N ASP A 48 -14.27 6.46 -3.51
CA ASP A 48 -14.77 7.83 -3.32
C ASP A 48 -14.22 8.45 -2.02
N GLN A 49 -14.17 7.69 -0.91
CA GLN A 49 -13.57 8.14 0.35
C GLN A 49 -12.09 8.55 0.19
N VAL A 50 -11.30 7.79 -0.57
CA VAL A 50 -9.89 8.14 -0.82
C VAL A 50 -9.80 9.40 -1.68
N LEU A 51 -10.60 9.51 -2.73
CA LEU A 51 -10.62 10.70 -3.58
C LEU A 51 -10.97 11.97 -2.78
N GLU A 52 -11.95 11.87 -1.88
CA GLU A 52 -12.32 12.95 -0.96
C GLU A 52 -11.17 13.30 -0.01
N THR A 53 -10.54 12.30 0.61
CA THR A 53 -9.40 12.49 1.52
C THR A 53 -8.26 13.28 0.87
N PHE A 54 -7.95 12.99 -0.40
CA PHE A 54 -6.88 13.67 -1.13
C PHE A 54 -7.35 14.86 -1.96
N ASN A 55 -8.62 15.23 -1.90
CA ASN A 55 -9.24 16.30 -2.71
C ASN A 55 -9.01 16.12 -4.22
N ILE A 56 -9.10 14.89 -4.70
CA ILE A 56 -8.96 14.55 -6.12
C ILE A 56 -10.35 14.43 -6.75
N VAL A 57 -10.57 15.20 -7.80
CA VAL A 57 -11.77 15.09 -8.64
C VAL A 57 -11.34 14.41 -9.95
N PRO A 58 -11.81 13.20 -10.26
CA PRO A 58 -11.44 12.54 -11.51
C PRO A 58 -12.08 13.26 -12.71
N ASP A 59 -11.36 13.32 -13.83
CA ASP A 59 -11.86 13.85 -15.09
C ASP A 59 -12.84 12.88 -15.75
N TYR A 60 -12.64 11.59 -15.54
CA TYR A 60 -13.48 10.51 -16.03
C TYR A 60 -13.74 9.47 -14.95
N ASP A 61 -14.98 9.08 -14.82
CA ASP A 61 -15.44 7.99 -13.98
C ASP A 61 -16.17 6.96 -14.84
N LEU A 62 -15.57 5.77 -14.97
CA LEU A 62 -16.11 4.72 -15.84
C LEU A 62 -17.22 3.90 -15.17
N ASP A 63 -17.37 4.00 -13.86
CA ASP A 63 -18.42 3.35 -13.05
C ASP A 63 -18.68 1.88 -13.43
N ILE A 64 -17.61 1.09 -13.49
CA ILE A 64 -17.70 -0.31 -13.96
C ILE A 64 -18.27 -1.27 -12.90
N MET A 65 -18.47 -0.81 -11.67
CA MET A 65 -18.96 -1.65 -10.58
C MET A 65 -20.33 -2.27 -10.92
N GLY A 66 -20.48 -3.55 -10.68
CA GLY A 66 -21.72 -4.29 -10.89
C GLY A 66 -21.85 -5.46 -9.92
N LYS A 67 -23.09 -5.94 -9.77
CA LYS A 67 -23.35 -7.11 -8.91
C LYS A 67 -22.80 -8.39 -9.56
N SER A 68 -22.08 -9.20 -8.78
CA SER A 68 -21.60 -10.54 -9.19
C SER A 68 -20.77 -10.55 -10.49
N GLN A 69 -19.87 -9.59 -10.68
CA GLN A 69 -19.01 -9.51 -11.85
C GLN A 69 -17.90 -10.56 -11.81
N THR A 70 -17.62 -11.17 -12.95
CA THR A 70 -16.43 -11.98 -13.18
C THR A 70 -15.24 -11.09 -13.57
N LEU A 71 -14.02 -11.64 -13.53
CA LEU A 71 -12.83 -10.95 -14.04
C LEU A 71 -12.98 -10.59 -15.51
N LEU A 72 -13.65 -11.45 -16.30
CA LEU A 72 -13.91 -11.20 -17.71
C LEU A 72 -14.86 -10.00 -17.92
N ASP A 73 -15.89 -9.86 -17.08
CA ASP A 73 -16.82 -8.73 -17.15
C ASP A 73 -16.10 -7.41 -16.83
N ILE A 74 -15.26 -7.40 -15.79
CA ILE A 74 -14.46 -6.24 -15.40
C ILE A 74 -13.52 -5.86 -16.54
N THR A 75 -12.73 -6.80 -17.04
CA THR A 75 -11.80 -6.58 -18.15
C THR A 75 -12.52 -6.02 -19.38
N SER A 76 -13.60 -6.66 -19.81
CA SER A 76 -14.37 -6.25 -20.97
C SER A 76 -14.95 -4.83 -20.83
N LYS A 77 -15.47 -4.48 -19.66
CA LYS A 77 -16.00 -3.13 -19.41
C LYS A 77 -14.90 -2.08 -19.50
N ILE A 78 -13.74 -2.32 -18.89
CA ILE A 78 -12.62 -1.36 -18.94
C ILE A 78 -12.17 -1.19 -20.39
N LEU A 79 -11.96 -2.28 -21.14
CA LEU A 79 -11.55 -2.22 -22.54
C LEU A 79 -12.52 -1.35 -23.37
N ASN A 80 -13.82 -1.57 -23.22
CA ASN A 80 -14.82 -0.86 -24.02
C ASN A 80 -15.04 0.60 -23.60
N GLN A 81 -14.87 0.91 -22.31
CA GLN A 81 -15.17 2.26 -21.80
C GLN A 81 -13.94 3.17 -21.82
N LEU A 82 -12.73 2.62 -21.63
CA LEU A 82 -11.50 3.41 -21.63
C LEU A 82 -11.01 3.75 -23.05
N ASP A 83 -11.24 2.87 -24.02
CA ASP A 83 -10.81 3.09 -25.41
C ASP A 83 -11.30 4.42 -26.03
N PRO A 84 -12.59 4.78 -25.93
CA PRO A 84 -13.06 6.07 -26.44
C PRO A 84 -12.46 7.25 -25.67
N VAL A 85 -12.13 7.10 -24.39
CA VAL A 85 -11.49 8.17 -23.60
C VAL A 85 -10.07 8.39 -24.09
N ILE A 86 -9.26 7.34 -24.28
CA ILE A 86 -7.90 7.44 -24.80
C ILE A 86 -7.91 8.05 -26.21
N LYS A 87 -8.83 7.63 -27.10
CA LYS A 87 -8.96 8.17 -28.46
C LYS A 87 -9.32 9.66 -28.47
N LYS A 88 -10.14 10.10 -27.52
CA LYS A 88 -10.53 11.51 -27.38
C LYS A 88 -9.38 12.35 -26.82
N GLU A 89 -8.78 11.90 -25.73
CA GLU A 89 -7.78 12.67 -24.99
C GLU A 89 -6.39 12.61 -25.62
N LYS A 90 -6.03 11.51 -26.28
CA LYS A 90 -4.73 11.26 -26.91
C LYS A 90 -3.55 11.54 -25.96
N PRO A 91 -3.51 10.88 -24.79
CA PRO A 91 -2.41 11.10 -23.86
C PRO A 91 -1.09 10.65 -24.45
N ASP A 92 0.00 11.30 -24.03
CA ASP A 92 1.37 10.88 -24.38
C ASP A 92 1.76 9.62 -23.61
N MET A 93 1.25 9.45 -22.37
CA MET A 93 1.48 8.29 -21.55
C MET A 93 0.27 7.99 -20.65
N VAL A 94 0.02 6.69 -20.45
CA VAL A 94 -0.93 6.19 -19.44
C VAL A 94 -0.13 5.60 -18.28
N LEU A 95 -0.44 6.03 -17.05
CA LEU A 95 0.13 5.48 -15.82
C LEU A 95 -0.87 4.52 -15.19
N VAL A 96 -0.40 3.34 -14.83
CA VAL A 96 -1.14 2.31 -14.12
C VAL A 96 -0.37 1.85 -12.89
N HIS A 97 -1.04 1.20 -11.94
CA HIS A 97 -0.42 0.84 -10.66
C HIS A 97 -0.64 -0.63 -10.31
N GLY A 98 0.44 -1.30 -9.94
CA GLY A 98 0.39 -2.63 -9.30
C GLY A 98 -0.14 -3.73 -10.23
N ASP A 99 -1.16 -4.45 -9.76
CA ASP A 99 -1.50 -5.76 -10.34
C ASP A 99 -3.00 -6.06 -10.45
N THR A 100 -3.83 -5.03 -10.34
CA THR A 100 -5.28 -5.22 -10.48
C THR A 100 -5.69 -5.54 -11.91
N THR A 101 -6.91 -6.03 -12.08
CA THR A 101 -7.50 -6.20 -13.41
C THR A 101 -7.61 -4.84 -14.13
N THR A 102 -7.84 -3.75 -13.41
CA THR A 102 -7.81 -2.38 -13.95
C THR A 102 -6.45 -2.06 -14.56
N THR A 103 -5.37 -2.35 -13.85
CA THR A 103 -3.98 -2.12 -14.30
C THR A 103 -3.70 -2.81 -15.62
N PHE A 104 -3.96 -4.11 -15.69
CA PHE A 104 -3.76 -4.88 -16.92
C PHE A 104 -4.65 -4.43 -18.08
N ALA A 105 -5.95 -4.28 -17.84
CA ALA A 105 -6.89 -3.88 -18.89
C ALA A 105 -6.61 -2.48 -19.44
N ALA A 106 -6.27 -1.51 -18.57
CA ALA A 106 -5.89 -0.16 -19.00
C ALA A 106 -4.61 -0.16 -19.83
N SER A 107 -3.61 -0.97 -19.44
CA SER A 107 -2.37 -1.14 -20.21
C SER A 107 -2.64 -1.72 -21.60
N LEU A 108 -3.52 -2.71 -21.69
CA LEU A 108 -3.88 -3.32 -22.97
C LEU A 108 -4.58 -2.32 -23.91
N VAL A 109 -5.48 -1.49 -23.38
CA VAL A 109 -6.14 -0.42 -24.17
C VAL A 109 -5.11 0.62 -24.63
N ALA A 110 -4.20 1.05 -23.76
CA ALA A 110 -3.15 1.99 -24.12
C ALA A 110 -2.25 1.42 -25.22
N PHE A 111 -1.84 0.16 -25.09
CA PHE A 111 -1.05 -0.53 -26.11
C PHE A 111 -1.75 -0.59 -27.47
N TYR A 112 -3.04 -0.95 -27.52
CA TYR A 112 -3.82 -0.99 -28.76
C TYR A 112 -3.96 0.40 -29.42
N ASN A 113 -3.95 1.46 -28.63
CA ASN A 113 -3.96 2.84 -29.13
C ASN A 113 -2.55 3.41 -29.35
N GLN A 114 -1.48 2.61 -29.22
CA GLN A 114 -0.08 3.02 -29.38
C GLN A 114 0.34 4.17 -28.46
N VAL A 115 -0.27 4.22 -27.26
CA VAL A 115 0.08 5.17 -26.19
C VAL A 115 1.11 4.54 -25.28
N ARG A 116 2.12 5.31 -24.86
CA ARG A 116 3.13 4.86 -23.90
C ARG A 116 2.54 4.49 -22.55
N ILE A 117 3.17 3.54 -21.87
CA ILE A 117 2.67 3.00 -20.59
C ILE A 117 3.78 3.12 -19.55
N GLY A 118 3.46 3.74 -18.42
CA GLY A 118 4.29 3.74 -17.22
C GLY A 118 3.64 2.88 -16.13
N HIS A 119 4.37 1.89 -15.64
CA HIS A 119 3.91 0.97 -14.61
C HIS A 119 4.48 1.34 -13.25
N VAL A 120 3.63 1.85 -12.36
CA VAL A 120 3.97 2.16 -10.96
C VAL A 120 3.85 0.90 -10.11
N GLU A 121 4.79 0.66 -9.22
CA GLU A 121 4.95 -0.58 -8.44
C GLU A 121 5.24 -1.81 -9.35
N ALA A 122 6.08 -1.61 -10.36
CA ALA A 122 6.50 -2.64 -11.29
C ALA A 122 7.50 -3.63 -10.67
N GLY A 123 7.52 -4.87 -11.15
CA GLY A 123 8.57 -5.85 -10.84
C GLY A 123 8.36 -6.68 -9.57
N LEU A 124 7.22 -6.58 -8.89
CA LEU A 124 6.87 -7.54 -7.83
C LEU A 124 6.62 -8.91 -8.46
N ARG A 125 7.20 -9.99 -7.87
CA ARG A 125 7.05 -11.35 -8.38
C ARG A 125 6.94 -12.39 -7.28
N THR A 126 6.06 -13.37 -7.49
CA THR A 126 6.05 -14.63 -6.76
C THR A 126 6.56 -15.78 -7.63
N PHE A 127 6.54 -15.60 -8.96
CA PHE A 127 6.83 -16.62 -9.97
C PHE A 127 5.87 -17.84 -9.95
N ASP A 128 4.75 -17.71 -9.24
CA ASP A 128 3.65 -18.66 -9.28
C ASP A 128 2.39 -17.97 -9.85
N LYS A 129 2.07 -18.26 -11.11
CA LYS A 129 0.99 -17.61 -11.86
C LYS A 129 -0.41 -17.73 -11.23
N TYR A 130 -0.56 -18.60 -10.24
CA TYR A 130 -1.81 -18.79 -9.51
C TYR A 130 -1.77 -18.29 -8.06
N SER A 131 -0.64 -17.68 -7.62
CA SER A 131 -0.48 -17.20 -6.25
C SER A 131 0.35 -15.90 -6.20
N PRO A 132 -0.30 -14.74 -5.95
CA PRO A 132 -1.74 -14.50 -5.90
C PRO A 132 -2.41 -14.58 -7.27
N TYR A 133 -3.69 -14.93 -7.29
CA TYR A 133 -4.46 -15.02 -8.51
C TYR A 133 -5.62 -14.00 -8.53
N PRO A 134 -5.77 -13.17 -9.57
CA PRO A 134 -5.03 -13.14 -10.87
C PRO A 134 -3.81 -12.21 -10.89
N GLU A 135 -3.41 -11.65 -9.74
CA GLU A 135 -2.49 -10.52 -9.60
C GLU A 135 -1.11 -10.81 -10.20
N GLU A 136 -0.56 -12.02 -9.98
CA GLU A 136 0.77 -12.36 -10.51
C GLU A 136 0.84 -12.25 -12.04
N MET A 137 -0.17 -12.74 -12.74
CA MET A 137 -0.22 -12.64 -14.19
C MET A 137 -0.57 -11.24 -14.68
N ASN A 138 -1.42 -10.52 -13.96
CA ASN A 138 -1.73 -9.13 -14.30
C ASN A 138 -0.46 -8.27 -14.29
N ARG A 139 0.41 -8.40 -13.26
CA ARG A 139 1.64 -7.60 -13.16
C ARG A 139 2.66 -7.98 -14.22
N GLN A 140 2.84 -9.28 -14.49
CA GLN A 140 3.75 -9.72 -15.54
C GLN A 140 3.31 -9.22 -16.92
N MET A 141 2.03 -9.40 -17.29
CA MET A 141 1.51 -8.93 -18.57
C MET A 141 1.54 -7.40 -18.68
N THR A 142 1.36 -6.68 -17.58
CA THR A 142 1.49 -5.21 -17.56
C THR A 142 2.95 -4.80 -17.81
N ASP A 143 3.91 -5.48 -17.17
CA ASP A 143 5.34 -5.22 -17.41
C ASP A 143 5.73 -5.52 -18.86
N ASP A 144 5.19 -6.58 -19.49
CA ASP A 144 5.42 -6.86 -20.91
C ASP A 144 4.89 -5.77 -21.86
N LEU A 145 3.89 -4.99 -21.43
CA LEU A 145 3.30 -3.90 -22.20
C LEU A 145 3.93 -2.53 -21.88
N ALA A 146 4.61 -2.38 -20.75
CA ALA A 146 5.10 -1.09 -20.27
C ALA A 146 6.33 -0.58 -21.03
N ASP A 147 6.43 0.75 -21.14
CA ASP A 147 7.59 1.46 -21.69
C ASP A 147 8.53 1.98 -20.59
N LEU A 148 7.97 2.33 -19.42
CA LEU A 148 8.70 2.74 -18.21
C LEU A 148 8.25 1.94 -17.00
N TYR A 149 9.21 1.56 -16.18
CA TYR A 149 9.01 0.74 -14.98
C TYR A 149 9.45 1.53 -13.76
N PHE A 150 8.52 1.79 -12.84
CA PHE A 150 8.80 2.45 -11.58
C PHE A 150 8.82 1.39 -10.48
N ALA A 151 10.01 0.84 -10.26
CA ALA A 151 10.22 -0.24 -9.31
C ALA A 151 10.30 0.30 -7.87
N PRO A 152 9.57 -0.27 -6.91
CA PRO A 152 9.62 0.21 -5.53
C PRO A 152 10.96 -0.09 -4.85
N THR A 153 11.66 -1.18 -5.22
CA THR A 153 12.90 -1.64 -4.60
C THR A 153 13.91 -2.14 -5.64
N GLY A 154 15.16 -2.30 -5.22
CA GLY A 154 16.21 -2.92 -6.04
C GLY A 154 15.88 -4.37 -6.42
N GLU A 155 15.19 -5.12 -5.55
CA GLU A 155 14.74 -6.49 -5.87
C GLU A 155 13.69 -6.49 -6.99
N SER A 156 12.74 -5.55 -6.94
CA SER A 156 11.76 -5.37 -8.02
C SER A 156 12.44 -5.03 -9.35
N LYS A 157 13.43 -4.13 -9.37
CA LYS A 157 14.26 -3.84 -10.55
C LYS A 157 14.97 -5.10 -11.05
N ALA A 158 15.55 -5.88 -10.15
CA ALA A 158 16.24 -7.12 -10.51
C ALA A 158 15.28 -8.17 -11.15
N ASN A 159 14.03 -8.23 -10.72
CA ASN A 159 13.03 -9.11 -11.33
C ASN A 159 12.70 -8.69 -12.77
N ILE A 160 12.50 -7.40 -13.02
CA ILE A 160 12.25 -6.85 -14.36
C ILE A 160 13.44 -7.13 -15.29
N LEU A 161 14.67 -6.95 -14.79
CA LEU A 161 15.89 -7.25 -15.57
C LEU A 161 16.01 -8.73 -15.93
N LYS A 162 15.60 -9.66 -15.05
CA LYS A 162 15.57 -11.11 -15.35
C LYS A 162 14.62 -11.46 -16.51
N GLU A 163 13.60 -10.67 -16.74
CA GLU A 163 12.63 -10.81 -17.82
C GLU A 163 13.09 -10.10 -19.12
N ASN A 164 14.34 -9.64 -19.16
CA ASN A 164 15.01 -9.00 -20.29
C ASN A 164 14.44 -7.63 -20.69
N HIS A 165 13.81 -6.91 -19.79
CA HIS A 165 13.45 -5.52 -20.03
C HIS A 165 14.68 -4.60 -19.96
N PRO A 166 14.72 -3.52 -20.74
CA PRO A 166 15.90 -2.66 -20.83
C PRO A 166 16.13 -1.87 -19.54
N GLU A 167 17.33 -1.92 -19.01
CA GLU A 167 17.70 -1.22 -17.76
C GLU A 167 17.42 0.29 -17.82
N SER A 168 17.63 0.91 -19.00
CA SER A 168 17.37 2.34 -19.21
C SER A 168 15.91 2.77 -19.05
N SER A 169 14.98 1.82 -19.01
CA SER A 169 13.55 2.06 -18.81
C SER A 169 13.10 1.80 -17.39
N ILE A 170 14.00 1.36 -16.49
CA ILE A 170 13.66 0.99 -15.10
C ILE A 170 14.25 2.03 -14.15
N VAL A 171 13.40 2.59 -13.29
CA VAL A 171 13.80 3.54 -12.25
C VAL A 171 13.36 3.01 -10.89
N VAL A 172 14.29 2.88 -9.95
CA VAL A 172 13.96 2.56 -8.55
C VAL A 172 13.46 3.83 -7.87
N THR A 173 12.18 3.86 -7.55
CA THR A 173 11.52 5.09 -7.05
C THR A 173 11.24 5.06 -5.54
N GLY A 174 11.18 3.88 -4.94
CA GLY A 174 10.47 3.68 -3.69
C GLY A 174 8.97 3.47 -3.95
N ASN A 175 8.23 3.11 -2.90
CA ASN A 175 6.79 2.88 -2.97
C ASN A 175 6.01 4.16 -2.67
N THR A 176 5.06 4.51 -3.53
CA THR A 176 4.18 5.68 -3.37
C THR A 176 3.24 5.61 -2.15
N ALA A 177 3.08 4.43 -1.53
CA ALA A 177 2.40 4.30 -0.24
C ALA A 177 3.07 5.16 0.85
N ILE A 178 4.40 5.30 0.78
CA ILE A 178 5.16 6.10 1.75
C ILE A 178 4.91 7.61 1.52
N ASP A 179 4.74 8.01 0.27
CA ASP A 179 4.34 9.38 -0.06
C ASP A 179 2.95 9.71 0.51
N ALA A 180 2.02 8.74 0.48
CA ALA A 180 0.68 8.91 1.02
C ALA A 180 0.69 9.24 2.54
N LEU A 181 1.60 8.62 3.31
CA LEU A 181 1.74 8.91 4.74
C LEU A 181 2.04 10.38 5.02
N LYS A 182 2.87 11.03 4.20
CA LYS A 182 3.19 12.46 4.34
C LYS A 182 1.98 13.37 4.14
N LEU A 183 0.97 12.89 3.44
CA LEU A 183 -0.25 13.65 3.14
C LEU A 183 -1.38 13.37 4.14
N THR A 184 -1.34 12.24 4.82
CA THR A 184 -2.43 11.77 5.69
C THR A 184 -2.12 11.90 7.18
N VAL A 185 -0.85 11.79 7.60
CA VAL A 185 -0.48 11.94 9.01
C VAL A 185 -0.48 13.41 9.39
N GLN A 186 -1.23 13.75 10.44
CA GLN A 186 -1.44 15.11 10.93
C GLN A 186 -1.01 15.20 12.40
N GLU A 187 -0.38 16.33 12.79
CA GLU A 187 0.02 16.58 14.18
C GLU A 187 -1.20 16.73 15.09
N ASP A 188 -2.16 17.56 14.68
CA ASP A 188 -3.38 17.90 15.43
C ASP A 188 -4.57 16.99 15.04
N TYR A 189 -4.31 15.68 14.92
CA TYR A 189 -5.35 14.72 14.56
C TYR A 189 -6.14 14.27 15.80
N HIS A 190 -7.48 14.24 15.67
CA HIS A 190 -8.41 13.78 16.69
C HIS A 190 -9.26 12.61 16.18
N HIS A 191 -9.44 11.61 17.03
CA HIS A 191 -10.35 10.50 16.80
C HIS A 191 -10.89 10.02 18.15
N GLU A 192 -12.16 9.64 18.21
CA GLU A 192 -12.81 9.29 19.48
C GLU A 192 -12.10 8.19 20.27
N VAL A 193 -11.50 7.21 19.56
CA VAL A 193 -10.73 6.15 20.24
C VAL A 193 -9.46 6.70 20.87
N LEU A 194 -8.76 7.65 20.21
CA LEU A 194 -7.55 8.26 20.73
C LEU A 194 -7.83 9.09 21.98
N ASP A 195 -8.97 9.77 22.01
CA ASP A 195 -9.40 10.60 23.16
C ASP A 195 -9.75 9.76 24.39
N GLN A 196 -10.04 8.47 24.21
CA GLN A 196 -10.32 7.51 25.29
C GLN A 196 -9.08 6.80 25.82
N LEU A 197 -7.96 6.79 25.09
CA LEU A 197 -6.73 6.12 25.49
C LEU A 197 -6.03 6.86 26.63
N ASP A 198 -5.44 6.10 27.55
CA ASP A 198 -4.59 6.65 28.60
C ASP A 198 -3.23 7.09 28.00
N PRO A 199 -2.90 8.40 28.02
CA PRO A 199 -1.66 8.90 27.43
C PRO A 199 -0.38 8.37 28.11
N ALA A 200 -0.50 7.78 29.30
CA ALA A 200 0.62 7.15 30.01
C ALA A 200 0.91 5.72 29.51
N LYS A 201 0.03 5.14 28.71
CA LYS A 201 0.17 3.76 28.24
C LYS A 201 0.73 3.67 26.84
N LYS A 202 1.36 2.54 26.56
CA LYS A 202 1.86 2.18 25.23
C LYS A 202 0.73 1.57 24.41
N VAL A 203 0.34 2.22 23.33
CA VAL A 203 -0.72 1.76 22.45
C VAL A 203 -0.19 0.74 21.45
N ILE A 204 -0.79 -0.44 21.38
CA ILE A 204 -0.52 -1.46 20.38
C ILE A 204 -1.65 -1.45 19.36
N LEU A 205 -1.32 -1.16 18.11
CA LEU A 205 -2.27 -1.26 17.00
C LEU A 205 -2.25 -2.68 16.43
N VAL A 206 -3.41 -3.31 16.33
CA VAL A 206 -3.54 -4.68 15.80
C VAL A 206 -4.35 -4.67 14.51
N THR A 207 -3.87 -5.35 13.48
CA THR A 207 -4.66 -5.69 12.29
C THR A 207 -4.41 -7.14 11.90
N MET A 208 -5.46 -7.96 11.89
CA MET A 208 -5.37 -9.36 11.52
C MET A 208 -6.66 -9.79 10.81
N HIS A 209 -6.55 -10.15 9.54
CA HIS A 209 -7.75 -10.44 8.74
C HIS A 209 -7.51 -11.45 7.59
N ARG A 210 -6.27 -11.88 7.36
CA ARG A 210 -5.95 -12.81 6.26
C ARG A 210 -6.65 -14.14 6.44
N ARG A 211 -7.13 -14.72 5.34
CA ARG A 211 -7.88 -15.98 5.32
C ARG A 211 -7.08 -17.16 5.91
N GLU A 212 -5.78 -17.19 5.62
CA GLU A 212 -4.85 -18.19 6.13
C GLU A 212 -4.74 -18.22 7.66
N ASN A 213 -5.00 -17.08 8.29
CA ASN A 213 -4.94 -16.93 9.75
C ASN A 213 -6.29 -17.18 10.45
N GLN A 214 -7.40 -17.24 9.72
CA GLN A 214 -8.73 -17.43 10.32
C GLN A 214 -8.86 -18.77 11.04
N GLY A 215 -9.67 -18.80 12.07
CA GLY A 215 -9.88 -19.99 12.91
C GLY A 215 -8.87 -20.08 14.05
N GLN A 216 -8.25 -21.24 14.25
CA GLN A 216 -7.36 -21.50 15.39
C GLN A 216 -6.11 -20.59 15.44
N PRO A 217 -5.40 -20.29 14.35
CA PRO A 217 -4.25 -19.39 14.42
C PRO A 217 -4.60 -18.00 14.95
N MET A 218 -5.69 -17.42 14.45
CA MET A 218 -6.19 -16.10 14.91
C MET A 218 -6.60 -16.13 16.38
N ARG A 219 -7.35 -17.16 16.80
CA ARG A 219 -7.75 -17.33 18.20
C ARG A 219 -6.57 -17.51 19.14
N ALA A 220 -5.50 -18.18 18.69
CA ALA A 220 -4.28 -18.34 19.44
C ALA A 220 -3.54 -17.00 19.66
N VAL A 221 -3.45 -16.17 18.61
CA VAL A 221 -2.87 -14.81 18.71
C VAL A 221 -3.71 -13.93 19.62
N PHE A 222 -5.04 -13.94 19.48
CA PHE A 222 -5.92 -13.12 20.35
C PHE A 222 -5.87 -13.55 21.80
N GLY A 223 -5.78 -14.87 22.07
CA GLY A 223 -5.57 -15.37 23.43
C GLY A 223 -4.24 -14.88 24.03
N ALA A 224 -3.15 -14.96 23.24
CA ALA A 224 -1.84 -14.45 23.67
C ALA A 224 -1.87 -12.93 23.93
N LEU A 225 -2.54 -12.16 23.06
CA LEU A 225 -2.72 -10.73 23.22
C LEU A 225 -3.49 -10.39 24.49
N ARG A 226 -4.59 -11.09 24.75
CA ARG A 226 -5.39 -10.94 25.97
C ARG A 226 -4.56 -11.18 27.22
N GLU A 227 -3.84 -12.30 27.28
CA GLU A 227 -2.94 -12.62 28.40
C GLU A 227 -1.87 -11.54 28.61
N MET A 228 -1.30 -11.00 27.53
CA MET A 228 -0.31 -9.91 27.62
C MET A 228 -0.93 -8.64 28.20
N VAL A 229 -2.12 -8.25 27.78
CA VAL A 229 -2.81 -7.07 28.33
C VAL A 229 -3.16 -7.28 29.79
N ASP A 230 -3.59 -8.49 30.19
CA ASP A 230 -3.88 -8.81 31.59
C ASP A 230 -2.63 -8.70 32.49
N GLN A 231 -1.48 -9.15 31.99
CA GLN A 231 -0.20 -9.20 32.73
C GLN A 231 0.54 -7.86 32.72
N GLU A 232 0.38 -7.05 31.68
CA GLU A 232 1.12 -5.82 31.49
C GLU A 232 0.18 -4.58 31.56
N PRO A 233 0.14 -3.90 32.74
CA PRO A 233 -0.79 -2.79 32.93
C PRO A 233 -0.42 -1.53 32.14
N THR A 234 0.77 -1.46 31.54
CA THR A 234 1.29 -0.29 30.83
C THR A 234 0.87 -0.25 29.36
N ILE A 235 0.12 -1.24 28.87
CA ILE A 235 -0.31 -1.29 27.48
C ILE A 235 -1.82 -1.16 27.32
N GLU A 236 -2.20 -0.58 26.20
CA GLU A 236 -3.56 -0.59 25.64
C GLU A 236 -3.51 -1.08 24.20
N VAL A 237 -4.59 -1.71 23.76
CA VAL A 237 -4.71 -2.26 22.41
C VAL A 237 -5.84 -1.56 21.67
N VAL A 238 -5.60 -1.18 20.42
CA VAL A 238 -6.63 -0.74 19.49
C VAL A 238 -6.65 -1.71 18.30
N TYR A 239 -7.82 -2.26 18.02
CA TYR A 239 -8.01 -3.20 16.94
C TYR A 239 -9.19 -2.80 16.05
N PRO A 240 -8.94 -2.20 14.87
CA PRO A 240 -9.96 -2.02 13.84
C PRO A 240 -10.36 -3.39 13.27
N VAL A 241 -11.54 -3.88 13.66
CA VAL A 241 -11.95 -5.25 13.38
C VAL A 241 -12.50 -5.36 11.96
N HIS A 242 -11.91 -6.26 11.17
CA HIS A 242 -12.38 -6.51 9.81
C HIS A 242 -13.80 -7.06 9.79
N LEU A 243 -14.61 -6.67 8.78
CA LEU A 243 -16.04 -7.01 8.69
C LEU A 243 -16.34 -8.51 8.40
N SER A 244 -15.33 -9.33 8.18
CA SER A 244 -15.52 -10.79 8.04
C SER A 244 -16.14 -11.38 9.32
N PRO A 245 -17.24 -12.14 9.22
CA PRO A 245 -17.88 -12.74 10.39
C PRO A 245 -16.93 -13.59 11.24
N ALA A 246 -16.03 -14.35 10.61
CA ALA A 246 -15.06 -15.19 11.31
C ALA A 246 -14.06 -14.37 12.15
N VAL A 247 -13.69 -13.16 11.68
CA VAL A 247 -12.80 -12.24 12.39
C VAL A 247 -13.55 -11.58 13.55
N GLN A 248 -14.77 -11.10 13.30
CA GLN A 248 -15.62 -10.46 14.31
C GLN A 248 -15.95 -11.41 15.47
N GLU A 249 -16.32 -12.66 15.15
CA GLU A 249 -16.60 -13.69 16.15
C GLU A 249 -15.38 -13.90 17.05
N ALA A 250 -14.21 -14.18 16.47
CA ALA A 250 -12.99 -14.44 17.23
C ALA A 250 -12.55 -13.24 18.07
N ALA A 251 -12.65 -12.02 17.53
CA ALA A 251 -12.30 -10.80 18.25
C ALA A 251 -13.24 -10.53 19.42
N ASN A 252 -14.55 -10.60 19.21
CA ASN A 252 -15.52 -10.37 20.27
C ASN A 252 -15.43 -11.43 21.38
N ASP A 253 -15.27 -12.71 21.01
CA ASP A 253 -15.17 -13.81 22.01
C ASP A 253 -13.97 -13.68 22.94
N LEU A 254 -12.81 -13.26 22.41
CA LEU A 254 -11.54 -13.30 23.14
C LEU A 254 -11.08 -11.93 23.65
N LEU A 255 -11.47 -10.86 22.98
CA LEU A 255 -11.00 -9.50 23.25
C LEU A 255 -12.09 -8.52 23.65
N GLY A 256 -13.38 -8.84 23.39
CA GLY A 256 -14.49 -7.91 23.52
C GLY A 256 -14.87 -7.48 24.95
N ASP A 257 -14.43 -8.20 25.98
CA ASP A 257 -14.72 -7.89 27.38
C ASP A 257 -13.44 -7.51 28.13
N HIS A 258 -12.83 -6.37 27.73
CA HIS A 258 -11.63 -5.87 28.40
C HIS A 258 -11.49 -4.35 28.25
N ASP A 259 -11.41 -3.63 29.40
CA ASP A 259 -11.36 -2.16 29.43
C ASP A 259 -10.17 -1.52 28.68
N ARG A 260 -9.08 -2.27 28.45
CA ARG A 260 -7.86 -1.80 27.78
C ARG A 260 -7.69 -2.39 26.38
N ILE A 261 -8.73 -3.02 25.82
CA ILE A 261 -8.75 -3.50 24.44
C ILE A 261 -9.94 -2.86 23.74
N HIS A 262 -9.65 -1.99 22.79
CA HIS A 262 -10.64 -1.22 22.06
C HIS A 262 -10.87 -1.86 20.69
N LEU A 263 -11.97 -2.62 20.56
CA LEU A 263 -12.45 -3.12 19.28
C LEU A 263 -13.26 -2.02 18.61
N ILE A 264 -12.83 -1.57 17.46
CA ILE A 264 -13.45 -0.47 16.70
C ILE A 264 -13.83 -0.91 15.30
N GLU A 265 -14.66 -0.12 14.62
CA GLU A 265 -15.00 -0.31 13.23
C GLU A 265 -13.75 -0.16 12.34
N PRO A 266 -13.74 -0.78 11.14
CA PRO A 266 -12.67 -0.57 10.18
C PRO A 266 -12.45 0.92 9.87
N LEU A 267 -11.19 1.32 9.84
CA LEU A 267 -10.79 2.69 9.61
C LEU A 267 -10.59 3.00 8.12
N ASP A 268 -10.80 4.24 7.75
CA ASP A 268 -10.29 4.75 6.49
C ASP A 268 -8.76 4.95 6.51
N VAL A 269 -8.18 5.40 5.41
CA VAL A 269 -6.73 5.55 5.30
C VAL A 269 -6.19 6.67 6.19
N LEU A 270 -6.93 7.78 6.33
CA LEU A 270 -6.53 8.91 7.16
C LEU A 270 -6.47 8.50 8.64
N ASP A 271 -7.55 7.89 9.11
CA ASP A 271 -7.69 7.45 10.48
C ASP A 271 -6.68 6.36 10.82
N PHE A 272 -6.49 5.40 9.91
CA PHE A 272 -5.53 4.31 10.11
C PHE A 272 -4.08 4.83 10.21
N HIS A 273 -3.64 5.70 9.30
CA HIS A 273 -2.29 6.25 9.32
C HIS A 273 -2.03 7.09 10.58
N ASN A 274 -3.00 7.88 11.00
CA ASN A 274 -2.88 8.68 12.22
C ASN A 274 -2.86 7.83 13.49
N LEU A 275 -3.65 6.76 13.54
CA LEU A 275 -3.62 5.79 14.64
C LEU A 275 -2.28 5.04 14.67
N ALA A 276 -1.80 4.58 13.52
CA ALA A 276 -0.50 3.93 13.38
C ALA A 276 0.65 4.83 13.83
N SER A 277 0.62 6.12 13.46
CA SER A 277 1.65 7.09 13.87
C SER A 277 1.72 7.32 15.38
N ARG A 278 0.64 7.08 16.10
CA ARG A 278 0.52 7.24 17.55
C ARG A 278 0.67 5.94 18.34
N SER A 279 0.75 4.81 17.64
CA SER A 279 0.99 3.52 18.30
C SER A 279 2.45 3.38 18.78
N TYR A 280 2.67 2.53 19.77
CA TYR A 280 4.02 2.17 20.23
C TYR A 280 4.66 1.19 19.25
N PHE A 281 3.99 0.09 18.95
CA PHE A 281 4.32 -0.82 17.85
C PHE A 281 3.03 -1.38 17.22
N ILE A 282 3.18 -2.07 16.09
CA ILE A 282 2.05 -2.61 15.33
C ILE A 282 2.17 -4.13 15.22
N MET A 283 1.07 -4.85 15.38
CA MET A 283 0.95 -6.28 15.11
C MET A 283 0.05 -6.47 13.90
N SER A 284 0.57 -7.07 12.84
CA SER A 284 -0.17 -7.12 11.58
C SER A 284 0.13 -8.33 10.71
N ASP A 285 -0.88 -8.82 9.98
CA ASP A 285 -0.72 -9.75 8.87
C ASP A 285 -0.82 -9.06 7.48
N SER A 286 -0.99 -7.74 7.45
CA SER A 286 -1.14 -6.93 6.23
C SER A 286 0.21 -6.62 5.59
N GLY A 287 0.31 -6.81 4.25
CA GLY A 287 1.50 -6.41 3.49
C GLY A 287 1.70 -4.90 3.44
N GLY A 288 0.64 -4.11 3.26
CA GLY A 288 0.73 -2.64 3.23
C GLY A 288 1.27 -2.07 4.54
N VAL A 289 0.80 -2.57 5.67
CA VAL A 289 1.29 -2.14 7.00
C VAL A 289 2.78 -2.41 7.18
N GLN A 290 3.29 -3.53 6.62
CA GLN A 290 4.72 -3.86 6.64
C GLN A 290 5.56 -2.85 5.85
N GLU A 291 5.03 -2.25 4.80
CA GLU A 291 5.68 -1.23 3.99
C GLU A 291 5.60 0.15 4.65
N GLU A 292 4.46 0.51 5.21
CA GLU A 292 4.11 1.84 5.69
C GLU A 292 4.60 2.14 7.11
N ALA A 293 4.37 1.24 8.06
CA ALA A 293 4.64 1.47 9.48
C ALA A 293 6.11 1.80 9.81
N PRO A 294 7.12 1.22 9.14
CA PRO A 294 8.52 1.61 9.35
C PRO A 294 8.80 3.09 9.10
N SER A 295 8.11 3.71 8.13
CA SER A 295 8.25 5.16 7.86
C SER A 295 7.69 6.05 8.98
N LEU A 296 6.85 5.48 9.84
CA LEU A 296 6.33 6.14 11.05
C LEU A 296 7.24 5.89 12.26
N GLY A 297 8.37 5.18 12.10
CA GLY A 297 9.23 4.76 13.20
C GLY A 297 8.57 3.73 14.11
N LYS A 298 7.69 2.88 13.57
CA LYS A 298 6.95 1.87 14.35
C LYS A 298 7.44 0.47 14.04
N PRO A 299 8.00 -0.26 15.03
CA PRO A 299 8.30 -1.67 14.87
C PRO A 299 7.05 -2.46 14.49
N VAL A 300 7.19 -3.46 13.61
CA VAL A 300 6.09 -4.31 13.18
C VAL A 300 6.36 -5.77 13.55
N LEU A 301 5.45 -6.35 14.34
CA LEU A 301 5.38 -7.79 14.57
C LEU A 301 4.46 -8.42 13.54
N VAL A 302 5.04 -9.17 12.62
CA VAL A 302 4.32 -9.76 11.49
C VAL A 302 3.71 -11.08 11.92
N LEU A 303 2.38 -11.15 11.96
CA LEU A 303 1.58 -12.31 12.38
C LEU A 303 1.45 -13.35 11.26
N ARG A 304 2.60 -13.73 10.69
CA ARG A 304 2.71 -14.69 9.58
C ARG A 304 4.02 -15.47 9.71
N ASP A 305 4.03 -16.70 9.21
CA ASP A 305 5.25 -17.53 9.17
C ASP A 305 6.19 -17.09 8.03
N THR A 306 5.65 -16.51 6.98
CA THR A 306 6.37 -15.99 5.82
C THR A 306 5.86 -14.62 5.41
N THR A 307 6.69 -13.84 4.70
CA THR A 307 6.29 -12.56 4.13
C THR A 307 6.82 -12.41 2.71
N GLU A 308 6.06 -11.72 1.87
CA GLU A 308 6.49 -11.26 0.54
C GLU A 308 7.35 -9.98 0.62
N ARG A 309 7.73 -9.56 1.83
CA ARG A 309 8.50 -8.33 2.11
C ARG A 309 9.77 -8.66 2.91
N PRO A 310 10.67 -9.49 2.33
CA PRO A 310 11.88 -9.91 3.01
C PRO A 310 12.85 -8.75 3.31
N GLU A 311 12.77 -7.66 2.54
CA GLU A 311 13.62 -6.49 2.70
C GLU A 311 13.41 -5.84 4.08
N GLY A 312 12.16 -5.71 4.55
CA GLY A 312 11.84 -5.15 5.87
C GLY A 312 12.38 -6.01 7.02
N VAL A 313 12.38 -7.34 6.86
CA VAL A 313 12.99 -8.25 7.84
C VAL A 313 14.51 -8.08 7.84
N LYS A 314 15.15 -8.02 6.67
CA LYS A 314 16.61 -7.79 6.53
C LYS A 314 17.03 -6.42 7.06
N ALA A 315 16.23 -5.39 6.84
CA ALA A 315 16.47 -4.04 7.34
C ALA A 315 16.26 -3.93 8.87
N GLY A 316 15.60 -4.90 9.49
CA GLY A 316 15.29 -4.90 10.92
C GLY A 316 14.08 -4.06 11.33
N THR A 317 13.26 -3.62 10.39
CA THR A 317 12.01 -2.88 10.66
C THR A 317 10.85 -3.82 11.02
N LEU A 318 10.92 -5.07 10.56
CA LEU A 318 9.90 -6.10 10.73
C LEU A 318 10.49 -7.31 11.49
N LYS A 319 9.67 -7.94 12.34
CA LYS A 319 9.98 -9.22 12.96
C LYS A 319 8.84 -10.22 12.70
N LEU A 320 9.16 -11.33 12.00
CA LEU A 320 8.19 -12.42 11.82
C LEU A 320 7.98 -13.13 13.15
N VAL A 321 6.75 -13.22 13.61
CA VAL A 321 6.37 -13.87 14.87
C VAL A 321 5.42 -15.05 14.67
N GLY A 322 4.86 -15.19 13.45
CA GLY A 322 3.90 -16.25 13.18
C GLY A 322 2.63 -16.11 14.01
N THR A 323 2.03 -17.25 14.31
CA THR A 323 0.78 -17.32 15.10
C THR A 323 0.94 -18.20 16.34
N ASP A 324 2.16 -18.61 16.70
CA ASP A 324 2.46 -19.33 17.93
C ASP A 324 2.32 -18.40 19.15
N PRO A 325 1.41 -18.70 20.12
CA PRO A 325 1.18 -17.86 21.28
C PRO A 325 2.43 -17.58 22.13
N ALA A 326 3.32 -18.56 22.24
CA ALA A 326 4.54 -18.41 23.03
C ALA A 326 5.53 -17.44 22.36
N VAL A 327 5.68 -17.54 21.05
CA VAL A 327 6.52 -16.62 20.25
C VAL A 327 5.95 -15.20 20.27
N VAL A 328 4.63 -15.06 20.09
CA VAL A 328 3.95 -13.76 20.16
C VAL A 328 4.19 -13.10 21.51
N LYS A 329 3.90 -13.78 22.61
CA LYS A 329 4.07 -13.23 23.97
C LYS A 329 5.54 -12.89 24.27
N SER A 330 6.47 -13.79 23.97
CA SER A 330 7.89 -13.55 24.24
C SER A 330 8.43 -12.35 23.45
N THR A 331 8.02 -12.21 22.20
CA THR A 331 8.45 -11.08 21.37
C THR A 331 7.82 -9.76 21.81
N MET A 332 6.54 -9.74 22.18
CA MET A 332 5.90 -8.56 22.77
C MET A 332 6.61 -8.15 24.05
N THR A 333 6.89 -9.09 24.97
CA THR A 333 7.60 -8.83 26.22
C THR A 333 8.99 -8.26 25.96
N GLU A 334 9.74 -8.84 25.04
CA GLU A 334 11.06 -8.35 24.66
C GLU A 334 11.00 -6.90 24.14
N LEU A 335 10.06 -6.59 23.25
CA LEU A 335 9.92 -5.26 22.67
C LEU A 335 9.42 -4.21 23.68
N LEU A 336 8.63 -4.62 24.66
CA LEU A 336 8.14 -3.75 25.73
C LEU A 336 9.20 -3.43 26.79
N SER A 337 10.10 -4.40 27.08
CA SER A 337 11.08 -4.31 28.17
C SER A 337 12.50 -3.93 27.71
N ASN A 338 12.83 -4.11 26.43
CA ASN A 338 14.14 -3.82 25.86
C ASN A 338 14.10 -2.57 24.98
N GLU A 339 14.35 -1.40 25.57
CA GLU A 339 14.35 -0.12 24.86
C GLU A 339 15.38 -0.07 23.71
N SER A 340 16.54 -0.69 23.88
CA SER A 340 17.58 -0.75 22.83
C SER A 340 17.08 -1.48 21.60
N LEU A 341 16.40 -2.63 21.75
CA LEU A 341 15.80 -3.37 20.64
C LEU A 341 14.67 -2.55 19.98
N TYR A 342 13.81 -1.94 20.79
CA TYR A 342 12.75 -1.08 20.29
C TYR A 342 13.31 0.05 19.43
N LEU A 343 14.29 0.79 19.93
CA LEU A 343 14.91 1.90 19.20
C LEU A 343 15.67 1.43 17.97
N GLN A 344 16.29 0.26 18.01
CA GLN A 344 16.93 -0.34 16.84
C GLN A 344 15.91 -0.59 15.72
N MET A 345 14.76 -1.17 16.04
CA MET A 345 13.71 -1.40 15.05
C MET A 345 13.02 -0.11 14.59
N ALA A 346 12.71 0.78 15.52
CA ALA A 346 12.02 2.06 15.24
C ALA A 346 12.85 3.01 14.38
N ASN A 347 14.18 3.00 14.54
CA ASN A 347 15.10 3.85 13.80
C ASN A 347 15.73 3.16 12.58
N ALA A 348 15.39 1.90 12.33
CA ALA A 348 15.83 1.21 11.13
C ALA A 348 15.22 1.88 9.89
N ARG A 349 16.04 2.03 8.83
CA ARG A 349 15.60 2.67 7.60
C ARG A 349 14.52 1.84 6.91
N ASN A 350 13.47 2.48 6.45
CA ASN A 350 12.44 1.80 5.66
C ASN A 350 13.00 1.45 4.26
N PRO A 351 13.11 0.16 3.91
CA PRO A 351 13.63 -0.25 2.60
C PRO A 351 12.63 0.00 1.45
N TYR A 352 11.38 0.34 1.76
CA TYR A 352 10.33 0.52 0.77
C TYR A 352 10.17 1.96 0.30
N GLY A 353 10.86 2.93 0.87
CA GLY A 353 10.81 4.30 0.40
C GLY A 353 11.14 5.36 1.45
N ASP A 354 11.27 6.58 0.98
CA ASP A 354 11.57 7.79 1.73
C ASP A 354 10.49 8.87 1.58
N GLY A 355 9.41 8.54 0.84
CA GLY A 355 8.30 9.45 0.55
C GLY A 355 8.62 10.50 -0.52
N LYS A 356 9.48 10.15 -1.48
CA LYS A 356 9.79 10.94 -2.68
C LYS A 356 9.57 10.15 -3.97
N ALA A 357 8.80 9.06 -3.90
CA ALA A 357 8.57 8.19 -5.06
C ALA A 357 7.83 8.94 -6.17
N SER A 358 6.80 9.70 -5.84
CA SER A 358 6.03 10.48 -6.82
C SER A 358 6.88 11.54 -7.52
N GLU A 359 7.79 12.21 -6.81
CA GLU A 359 8.73 13.18 -7.39
C GLU A 359 9.65 12.49 -8.41
N ARG A 360 10.21 11.32 -8.06
CA ARG A 360 11.08 10.52 -8.95
C ARG A 360 10.34 10.03 -10.19
N ILE A 361 9.10 9.59 -10.03
CA ILE A 361 8.25 9.17 -11.16
C ILE A 361 8.05 10.34 -12.13
N VAL A 362 7.67 11.51 -11.62
CA VAL A 362 7.45 12.70 -12.46
C VAL A 362 8.76 13.14 -13.16
N GLN A 363 9.89 13.11 -12.47
CA GLN A 363 11.20 13.39 -13.06
C GLN A 363 11.55 12.40 -14.18
N ALA A 364 11.35 11.10 -13.96
CA ALA A 364 11.60 10.06 -14.93
C ALA A 364 10.72 10.21 -16.19
N ILE A 365 9.43 10.54 -16.01
CA ILE A 365 8.53 10.83 -17.13
C ILE A 365 9.03 12.03 -17.93
N LYS A 366 9.38 13.13 -17.27
CA LYS A 366 9.91 14.33 -17.94
C LYS A 366 11.19 14.02 -18.70
N HIS A 367 12.10 13.26 -18.09
CA HIS A 367 13.33 12.83 -18.75
C HIS A 367 13.06 11.96 -20.00
N TYR A 368 12.16 11.00 -19.88
CA TYR A 368 11.76 10.11 -20.98
C TYR A 368 11.27 10.90 -22.21
N PHE A 369 10.56 11.99 -22.00
CA PHE A 369 10.11 12.89 -23.07
C PHE A 369 11.09 14.03 -23.38
N GLY A 370 12.32 13.99 -22.89
CA GLY A 370 13.35 14.99 -23.16
C GLY A 370 13.13 16.35 -22.51
N GLN A 371 12.35 16.41 -21.42
CA GLN A 371 11.99 17.65 -20.73
C GLN A 371 12.61 17.78 -19.32
N GLY A 372 13.64 17.02 -18.99
CA GLY A 372 14.25 17.06 -17.67
C GLY A 372 15.51 16.23 -17.55
N GLU A 373 16.16 16.34 -16.41
CA GLU A 373 17.32 15.52 -16.06
C GLU A 373 16.90 14.09 -15.69
N VAL A 374 17.88 13.17 -15.62
CA VAL A 374 17.66 11.79 -15.17
C VAL A 374 17.14 11.82 -13.72
N ALA A 375 16.14 11.00 -13.43
CA ALA A 375 15.64 10.87 -12.08
C ALA A 375 16.70 10.26 -11.15
N GLU A 376 16.83 10.80 -9.95
CA GLU A 376 17.61 10.18 -8.89
C GLU A 376 16.90 8.89 -8.44
N GLU A 377 17.62 7.77 -8.39
CA GLU A 377 17.04 6.52 -7.91
C GLU A 377 16.98 6.47 -6.38
N PHE A 378 15.99 5.76 -5.85
CA PHE A 378 15.94 5.42 -4.43
C PHE A 378 16.93 4.29 -4.11
N HIS A 379 17.77 4.48 -3.09
CA HIS A 379 18.75 3.51 -2.64
C HIS A 379 18.43 3.01 -1.22
N GLU A 380 18.28 1.69 -1.09
CA GLU A 380 17.93 0.98 0.16
C GLU A 380 19.09 0.95 1.18
N GLY A 381 19.90 1.87 1.38
CA GLY A 381 21.03 1.72 2.32
C GLY A 381 21.98 2.88 2.41
N GLU A 382 21.86 3.87 1.57
CA GLU A 382 22.70 5.07 1.67
C GLU A 382 22.14 6.03 2.71
N LYS A 383 23.00 6.41 3.67
CA LYS A 383 22.74 7.55 4.56
C LYS A 383 23.03 8.81 3.76
N GLU A 384 22.07 9.75 3.74
CA GLU A 384 22.36 11.13 3.41
C GLU A 384 23.46 11.71 4.31
#